data_c7181e0841a2911ffdf06f17839a1299
#
_entry.id   c7181e0841a2911ffdf06f17839a1299
#
_cell.length_a   1.000
_cell.length_b   1.000
_cell.length_c   1.000
_cell.angle_alpha   90.00
_cell.angle_beta   90.00
_cell.angle_gamma   90.00
#
_symmetry.space_group_name_H-M   'P 1'
#
loop_
_entity.id
_entity.type
_entity.pdbx_description
1 polymer ?
#
loop_
_entity_poly.entity_id
_entity_poly.type
_entity_poly.pdbx_seq_one_letter_code
_entity_poly.pdbx_strand_id
1 'polypeptide(L)'
;EFELFFRTALAEYRYELIVKKEVIEYERLDRIKLETGRKSALFERDKKEIRLKGTFAKLKTSDELSDTLPLLSYLGITYSKNDVVRDVLGWFDEGIAFLNYGNPMQELRMAVSKSEDVKRLMLQMIQEMDLDIIDFRVEENENDRIEVFTKHIVNDYEAELNLFDESSGTKKLFGLLPFIAKSLLKGTTLVIDELDAKIHPVLLRYLIMTFSDMEKNKNGAQLIFTSHDLSTMNSEVFRRDEIWFVAKGQRQNSKL
;
A
#
# COMPACT_ATOMS: atom_id res chain seq x y z
N GLU A 1 -2.36 19.65 -6.42
CA GLU A 1 -3.09 18.87 -7.44
C GLU A 1 -2.74 17.40 -7.27
N PHE A 2 -3.76 16.55 -7.26
CA PHE A 2 -3.63 15.11 -7.09
C PHE A 2 -4.52 14.44 -8.14
N GLU A 3 -3.98 13.50 -8.88
CA GLU A 3 -4.70 12.71 -9.87
C GLU A 3 -4.35 11.23 -9.67
N LEU A 4 -5.37 10.38 -9.61
CA LEU A 4 -5.23 8.96 -9.38
C LEU A 4 -6.06 8.16 -10.39
N PHE A 5 -5.43 7.20 -11.02
CA PHE A 5 -6.07 6.18 -11.84
C PHE A 5 -6.01 4.86 -11.10
N PHE A 6 -7.14 4.23 -10.89
CA PHE A 6 -7.20 2.94 -10.22
C PHE A 6 -8.27 2.03 -10.82
N ARG A 7 -8.12 0.75 -10.56
CA ARG A 7 -9.01 -0.29 -11.08
C ARG A 7 -9.52 -1.17 -9.95
N THR A 8 -10.82 -1.46 -10.00
CA THR A 8 -11.49 -2.46 -9.17
C THR A 8 -11.86 -3.65 -10.03
N ALA A 9 -12.53 -4.66 -9.44
CA ALA A 9 -13.11 -5.75 -10.23
C ALA A 9 -14.22 -5.30 -11.20
N LEU A 10 -14.85 -4.14 -10.97
CA LEU A 10 -16.04 -3.69 -11.71
C LEU A 10 -15.73 -2.57 -12.71
N ALA A 11 -14.74 -1.74 -12.45
CA ALA A 11 -14.48 -0.54 -13.24
C ALA A 11 -13.06 -0.01 -13.10
N GLU A 12 -12.68 0.85 -14.05
CA GLU A 12 -11.56 1.75 -13.91
C GLU A 12 -12.07 3.13 -13.52
N TYR A 13 -11.33 3.81 -12.66
CA TYR A 13 -11.67 5.12 -12.14
C TYR A 13 -10.52 6.11 -12.36
N ARG A 14 -10.89 7.38 -12.57
CA ARG A 14 -9.99 8.52 -12.50
C ARG A 14 -10.55 9.46 -11.43
N TYR A 15 -9.78 9.68 -10.39
CA TYR A 15 -10.09 10.63 -9.32
C TYR A 15 -9.11 11.79 -9.37
N GLU A 16 -9.63 13.01 -9.40
CA GLU A 16 -8.87 14.25 -9.45
C GLU A 16 -9.29 15.14 -8.29
N LEU A 17 -8.30 15.68 -7.56
CA LEU A 17 -8.49 16.54 -6.40
C LEU A 17 -7.49 17.70 -6.41
N ILE A 18 -7.98 18.92 -6.35
CA ILE A 18 -7.17 20.13 -6.20
C ILE A 18 -7.51 20.80 -4.87
N VAL A 19 -6.53 20.86 -3.98
CA VAL A 19 -6.64 21.50 -2.67
C VAL A 19 -5.71 22.70 -2.60
N LYS A 20 -6.20 23.83 -2.10
CA LYS A 20 -5.42 25.04 -1.88
C LYS A 20 -5.75 25.67 -0.54
N LYS A 21 -4.74 25.83 0.31
CA LYS A 21 -4.92 26.34 1.68
C LYS A 21 -6.03 25.58 2.43
N GLU A 22 -5.97 24.24 2.39
CA GLU A 22 -6.93 23.31 3.01
C GLU A 22 -8.35 23.32 2.42
N VAL A 23 -8.63 24.16 1.44
CA VAL A 23 -9.92 24.24 0.75
C VAL A 23 -9.87 23.46 -0.55
N ILE A 24 -10.91 22.70 -0.85
CA ILE A 24 -11.07 21.96 -2.09
C ILE A 24 -11.53 22.94 -3.18
N GLU A 25 -10.64 23.18 -4.15
CA GLU A 25 -10.96 24.00 -5.32
C GLU A 25 -11.64 23.21 -6.42
N TYR A 26 -11.21 21.95 -6.61
CA TYR A 26 -11.78 21.07 -7.63
C TYR A 26 -11.75 19.63 -7.19
N GLU A 27 -12.78 18.86 -7.53
CA GLU A 27 -12.86 17.43 -7.29
C GLU A 27 -13.69 16.76 -8.38
N ARG A 28 -13.19 15.65 -8.93
CA ARG A 28 -13.88 14.93 -10.01
C ARG A 28 -13.65 13.44 -9.90
N LEU A 29 -14.67 12.66 -10.22
CA LEU A 29 -14.61 11.22 -10.35
C LEU A 29 -15.22 10.78 -11.68
N ASP A 30 -14.41 10.14 -12.51
CA ASP A 30 -14.83 9.49 -13.74
C ASP A 30 -14.75 7.97 -13.59
N ARG A 31 -15.57 7.24 -14.35
CA ARG A 31 -15.68 5.79 -14.36
C ARG A 31 -15.69 5.25 -15.77
N ILE A 32 -14.97 4.13 -15.98
CA ILE A 32 -15.07 3.28 -17.18
C ILE A 32 -15.50 1.90 -16.72
N LYS A 33 -16.69 1.45 -17.12
CA LYS A 33 -17.16 0.09 -16.82
C LYS A 33 -16.36 -0.93 -17.61
N LEU A 34 -15.75 -1.93 -16.95
CA LEU A 34 -14.97 -2.98 -17.62
C LEU A 34 -15.80 -3.82 -18.58
N GLU A 35 -17.04 -4.15 -18.17
CA GLU A 35 -17.94 -4.98 -18.97
C GLU A 35 -18.32 -4.35 -20.32
N THR A 36 -18.50 -3.02 -20.38
CA THR A 36 -19.05 -2.33 -21.57
C THR A 36 -18.11 -1.31 -22.18
N GLY A 37 -16.97 -0.99 -21.54
CA GLY A 37 -16.08 0.10 -21.92
C GLY A 37 -16.70 1.50 -21.83
N ARG A 38 -17.91 1.62 -21.26
CA ARG A 38 -18.64 2.89 -21.20
C ARG A 38 -18.00 3.85 -20.20
N LYS A 39 -17.58 5.01 -20.72
CA LYS A 39 -17.08 6.13 -19.90
C LYS A 39 -18.23 6.98 -19.38
N SER A 40 -18.16 7.43 -18.13
CA SER A 40 -19.10 8.36 -17.53
C SER A 40 -18.44 9.15 -16.40
N ALA A 41 -18.69 10.47 -16.36
CA ALA A 41 -18.44 11.23 -15.15
C ALA A 41 -19.47 10.83 -14.08
N LEU A 42 -19.02 10.67 -12.83
CA LEU A 42 -19.89 10.38 -11.69
C LEU A 42 -20.23 11.66 -10.93
N PHE A 43 -19.23 12.50 -10.69
CA PHE A 43 -19.43 13.83 -10.15
C PHE A 43 -18.31 14.79 -10.59
N GLU A 44 -18.60 16.07 -10.45
CA GLU A 44 -17.68 17.17 -10.62
C GLU A 44 -18.04 18.27 -9.61
N ARG A 45 -17.07 18.74 -8.89
CA ARG A 45 -17.17 19.87 -7.94
C ARG A 45 -16.16 20.92 -8.34
N ASP A 46 -16.64 22.14 -8.56
CA ASP A 46 -15.82 23.34 -8.73
C ASP A 46 -16.16 24.29 -7.56
N LYS A 47 -15.29 24.33 -6.57
CA LYS A 47 -15.52 25.04 -5.29
C LYS A 47 -16.83 24.61 -4.63
N LYS A 48 -17.86 25.46 -4.69
CA LYS A 48 -19.20 25.20 -4.13
C LYS A 48 -20.19 24.62 -5.12
N GLU A 49 -19.87 24.66 -6.41
CA GLU A 49 -20.74 24.13 -7.44
C GLU A 49 -20.55 22.62 -7.59
N ILE A 50 -21.56 21.83 -7.24
CA ILE A 50 -21.55 20.37 -7.29
C ILE A 50 -22.48 19.89 -8.36
N ARG A 51 -21.97 19.05 -9.26
CA ARG A 51 -22.72 18.41 -10.34
C ARG A 51 -22.60 16.90 -10.24
N LEU A 52 -23.66 16.24 -9.78
CA LEU A 52 -23.75 14.78 -9.77
C LEU A 52 -24.21 14.29 -11.15
N LYS A 53 -23.53 13.29 -11.70
CA LYS A 53 -23.72 12.81 -13.07
C LYS A 53 -23.83 11.28 -13.11
N GLY A 54 -24.20 10.73 -14.25
CA GLY A 54 -24.26 9.29 -14.47
C GLY A 54 -25.10 8.55 -13.42
N THR A 55 -24.54 7.55 -12.78
CA THR A 55 -25.24 6.77 -11.74
C THR A 55 -25.45 7.56 -10.44
N PHE A 56 -24.74 8.67 -10.25
CA PHE A 56 -24.90 9.55 -9.09
C PHE A 56 -25.92 10.67 -9.30
N ALA A 57 -26.46 10.86 -10.50
CA ALA A 57 -27.41 11.94 -10.80
C ALA A 57 -28.68 11.95 -9.91
N LYS A 58 -29.03 10.82 -9.28
CA LYS A 58 -30.17 10.69 -8.36
C LYS A 58 -29.82 10.93 -6.90
N LEU A 59 -28.52 11.03 -6.58
CA LEU A 59 -28.06 11.33 -5.22
C LEU A 59 -28.25 12.82 -4.93
N LYS A 60 -28.27 13.17 -3.66
CA LYS A 60 -28.40 14.56 -3.21
C LYS A 60 -27.17 14.94 -2.37
N THR A 61 -26.78 16.19 -2.46
CA THR A 61 -25.75 16.77 -1.61
C THR A 61 -26.40 17.74 -0.62
N SER A 62 -25.71 17.96 0.51
CA SER A 62 -26.12 19.03 1.44
C SER A 62 -25.65 20.39 0.89
N ASP A 63 -26.49 21.40 1.03
CA ASP A 63 -26.12 22.79 0.73
C ASP A 63 -25.03 23.33 1.67
N GLU A 64 -24.84 22.66 2.83
CA GLU A 64 -23.86 23.02 3.87
C GLU A 64 -22.60 22.13 3.82
N LEU A 65 -22.29 21.49 2.67
CA LEU A 65 -21.08 20.68 2.56
C LEU A 65 -19.83 21.57 2.81
N SER A 66 -19.01 21.14 3.77
CA SER A 66 -17.76 21.83 4.10
C SER A 66 -16.83 21.95 2.89
N ASP A 67 -16.18 23.11 2.77
CA ASP A 67 -15.19 23.35 1.70
C ASP A 67 -13.91 22.51 1.91
N THR A 68 -13.71 21.93 3.08
CA THR A 68 -12.54 21.08 3.42
C THR A 68 -12.82 19.58 3.32
N LEU A 69 -14.11 19.17 3.25
CA LEU A 69 -14.49 17.76 3.14
C LEU A 69 -14.60 17.33 1.67
N PRO A 70 -13.83 16.31 1.21
CA PRO A 70 -14.00 15.76 -0.12
C PRO A 70 -15.42 15.26 -0.36
N LEU A 71 -15.96 15.54 -1.55
CA LEU A 71 -17.30 15.08 -1.92
C LEU A 71 -17.38 13.54 -1.94
N LEU A 72 -16.31 12.88 -2.36
CA LEU A 72 -16.23 11.42 -2.31
C LEU A 72 -16.38 10.90 -0.87
N SER A 73 -15.73 11.53 0.11
CA SER A 73 -15.86 11.17 1.53
C SER A 73 -17.28 11.42 2.05
N TYR A 74 -17.88 12.57 1.69
CA TYR A 74 -19.27 12.87 2.02
C TYR A 74 -20.24 11.82 1.46
N LEU A 75 -20.06 11.44 0.19
CA LEU A 75 -20.87 10.40 -0.46
C LEU A 75 -20.70 9.04 0.23
N GLY A 76 -19.51 8.73 0.72
CA GLY A 76 -19.22 7.52 1.49
C GLY A 76 -20.00 7.45 2.79
N ILE A 77 -20.02 8.54 3.54
CA ILE A 77 -20.77 8.64 4.81
C ILE A 77 -22.29 8.55 4.54
N THR A 78 -22.78 9.29 3.54
CA THR A 78 -24.21 9.45 3.30
C THR A 78 -24.81 8.29 2.53
N TYR A 79 -24.08 7.71 1.60
CA TYR A 79 -24.55 6.68 0.65
C TYR A 79 -23.72 5.39 0.70
N SER A 80 -23.31 4.96 1.90
CA SER A 80 -22.50 3.75 2.12
C SER A 80 -23.08 2.45 1.54
N LYS A 81 -24.40 2.41 1.27
CA LYS A 81 -25.09 1.29 0.63
C LYS A 81 -25.10 1.36 -0.92
N ASN A 82 -24.66 2.46 -1.52
CA ASN A 82 -24.57 2.58 -2.97
C ASN A 82 -23.39 1.75 -3.49
N ASP A 83 -23.63 0.84 -4.41
CA ASP A 83 -22.62 -0.12 -4.90
C ASP A 83 -21.40 0.56 -5.52
N VAL A 84 -21.59 1.67 -6.25
CA VAL A 84 -20.48 2.39 -6.88
C VAL A 84 -19.68 3.19 -5.85
N VAL A 85 -20.34 3.79 -4.85
CA VAL A 85 -19.66 4.48 -3.75
C VAL A 85 -18.83 3.48 -2.95
N ARG A 86 -19.39 2.31 -2.66
CA ARG A 86 -18.70 1.25 -1.93
C ARG A 86 -17.51 0.66 -2.71
N ASP A 87 -17.66 0.48 -4.03
CA ASP A 87 -16.60 -0.02 -4.90
C ASP A 87 -15.40 0.94 -4.92
N VAL A 88 -15.65 2.24 -5.06
CA VAL A 88 -14.60 3.27 -5.06
C VAL A 88 -13.93 3.36 -3.69
N LEU A 89 -14.70 3.50 -2.61
CA LEU A 89 -14.12 3.64 -1.27
C LEU A 89 -13.45 2.37 -0.77
N GLY A 90 -13.98 1.19 -1.14
CA GLY A 90 -13.33 -0.09 -0.84
C GLY A 90 -11.93 -0.18 -1.42
N TRP A 91 -11.68 0.44 -2.58
CA TRP A 91 -10.32 0.52 -3.11
C TRP A 91 -9.41 1.42 -2.26
N PHE A 92 -9.90 2.56 -1.76
CA PHE A 92 -9.11 3.42 -0.84
C PHE A 92 -8.85 2.75 0.50
N ASP A 93 -9.79 1.94 0.99
CA ASP A 93 -9.67 1.27 2.30
C ASP A 93 -8.81 0.00 2.23
N GLU A 94 -8.91 -0.77 1.14
CA GLU A 94 -8.28 -2.09 1.03
C GLU A 94 -7.30 -2.22 -0.13
N GLY A 95 -7.43 -1.40 -1.19
CA GLY A 95 -6.64 -1.50 -2.43
C GLY A 95 -5.28 -0.80 -2.35
N ILE A 96 -5.09 0.12 -1.39
CA ILE A 96 -3.82 0.81 -1.15
C ILE A 96 -3.43 0.69 0.32
N ALA A 97 -2.20 0.35 0.58
CA ALA A 97 -1.63 0.24 1.93
C ALA A 97 -0.39 1.12 2.05
N PHE A 98 -0.34 1.91 3.11
CA PHE A 98 0.85 2.68 3.47
C PHE A 98 1.57 1.98 4.62
N LEU A 99 2.87 1.76 4.47
CA LEU A 99 3.66 1.27 5.57
C LEU A 99 3.78 2.36 6.64
N ASN A 100 3.16 2.11 7.78
CA ASN A 100 3.32 2.95 8.95
C ASN A 100 4.31 2.29 9.92
N TYR A 101 5.47 2.90 10.12
CA TYR A 101 6.50 2.42 11.04
C TYR A 101 6.14 2.60 12.53
N GLY A 102 4.94 3.07 12.86
CA GLY A 102 4.54 3.38 14.23
C GLY A 102 4.55 2.17 15.17
N ASN A 103 4.01 1.03 14.74
CA ASN A 103 4.02 -0.21 15.53
C ASN A 103 4.12 -1.47 14.65
N PRO A 104 5.30 -1.76 14.05
CA PRO A 104 5.47 -2.87 13.12
C PRO A 104 5.24 -4.24 13.77
N MET A 105 5.50 -4.41 15.06
CA MET A 105 5.28 -5.68 15.75
C MET A 105 3.80 -5.98 15.96
N GLN A 106 2.99 -4.97 16.23
CA GLN A 106 1.53 -5.12 16.31
C GLN A 106 0.95 -5.53 14.95
N GLU A 107 1.43 -4.90 13.87
CA GLU A 107 1.02 -5.27 12.51
C GLU A 107 1.42 -6.70 12.15
N LEU A 108 2.64 -7.11 12.50
CA LEU A 108 3.10 -8.48 12.32
C LEU A 108 2.18 -9.47 13.04
N ARG A 109 1.89 -9.23 14.33
CA ARG A 109 0.99 -10.07 15.11
C ARG A 109 -0.38 -10.18 14.46
N MET A 110 -1.01 -9.05 14.14
CA MET A 110 -2.33 -9.03 13.50
C MET A 110 -2.33 -9.73 12.14
N ALA A 111 -1.26 -9.61 11.38
CA ALA A 111 -1.14 -10.25 10.09
C ALA A 111 -1.08 -11.77 10.20
N VAL A 112 -0.21 -12.26 11.07
CA VAL A 112 0.05 -13.70 11.27
C VAL A 112 -1.12 -14.38 11.99
N SER A 113 -1.72 -13.74 13.00
CA SER A 113 -2.86 -14.31 13.74
C SER A 113 -4.14 -14.41 12.90
N LYS A 114 -4.27 -13.57 11.87
CA LYS A 114 -5.44 -13.57 10.98
C LYS A 114 -5.30 -14.44 9.74
N SER A 115 -4.08 -14.82 9.36
CA SER A 115 -3.84 -15.52 8.10
C SER A 115 -2.58 -16.37 8.16
N GLU A 116 -2.78 -17.68 8.14
CA GLU A 116 -1.69 -18.67 8.00
C GLU A 116 -0.97 -18.50 6.64
N ASP A 117 -1.68 -18.08 5.60
CA ASP A 117 -1.09 -17.81 4.28
C ASP A 117 -0.05 -16.68 4.34
N VAL A 118 -0.30 -15.64 5.15
CA VAL A 118 0.68 -14.56 5.37
C VAL A 118 1.93 -15.12 6.04
N LYS A 119 1.80 -15.91 7.11
CA LYS A 119 2.94 -16.52 7.79
C LYS A 119 3.75 -17.39 6.85
N ARG A 120 3.07 -18.25 6.09
CA ARG A 120 3.69 -19.16 5.12
C ARG A 120 4.47 -18.40 4.04
N LEU A 121 3.87 -17.35 3.46
CA LEU A 121 4.54 -16.55 2.45
C LEU A 121 5.75 -15.79 3.03
N MET A 122 5.63 -15.25 4.24
CA MET A 122 6.77 -14.64 4.94
C MET A 122 7.92 -15.61 5.14
N LEU A 123 7.65 -16.84 5.61
CA LEU A 123 8.68 -17.88 5.79
C LEU A 123 9.34 -18.25 4.47
N GLN A 124 8.55 -18.43 3.40
CA GLN A 124 9.10 -18.66 2.07
C GLN A 124 10.05 -17.56 1.64
N MET A 125 9.65 -16.28 1.80
CA MET A 125 10.50 -15.14 1.45
C MET A 125 11.78 -15.09 2.30
N ILE A 126 11.69 -15.36 3.60
CA ILE A 126 12.83 -15.42 4.52
C ILE A 126 13.84 -16.49 4.08
N GLN A 127 13.37 -17.68 3.72
CA GLN A 127 14.20 -18.77 3.23
C GLN A 127 14.85 -18.45 1.87
N GLU A 128 14.11 -17.85 0.95
CA GLU A 128 14.65 -17.40 -0.35
C GLU A 128 15.70 -16.27 -0.21
N MET A 129 15.66 -15.51 0.89
CA MET A 129 16.66 -14.50 1.24
C MET A 129 17.89 -15.07 1.99
N ASP A 130 17.94 -16.39 2.23
CA ASP A 130 19.05 -17.09 2.91
C ASP A 130 19.37 -16.51 4.30
N LEU A 131 18.33 -16.29 5.10
CA LEU A 131 18.45 -15.68 6.43
C LEU A 131 18.61 -16.68 7.58
N ASP A 132 18.85 -17.97 7.30
CA ASP A 132 19.03 -19.05 8.30
C ASP A 132 17.87 -19.19 9.31
N ILE A 133 16.71 -18.59 9.04
CA ILE A 133 15.52 -18.68 9.88
C ILE A 133 14.58 -19.73 9.29
N ILE A 134 14.30 -20.77 10.05
CA ILE A 134 13.46 -21.90 9.61
C ILE A 134 11.99 -21.75 9.99
N ASP A 135 11.69 -21.02 11.07
CA ASP A 135 10.34 -20.68 11.52
C ASP A 135 10.39 -19.44 12.42
N PHE A 136 9.24 -18.91 12.75
CA PHE A 136 9.08 -17.88 13.77
C PHE A 136 7.71 -18.02 14.46
N ARG A 137 7.64 -17.56 15.69
CA ARG A 137 6.39 -17.47 16.45
C ARG A 137 6.22 -16.07 17.05
N VAL A 138 4.98 -15.70 17.25
CA VAL A 138 4.59 -14.40 17.81
C VAL A 138 3.77 -14.66 19.06
N GLU A 139 4.20 -14.11 20.17
CA GLU A 139 3.55 -14.24 21.47
C GLU A 139 3.19 -12.87 22.03
N GLU A 140 2.22 -12.87 22.93
CA GLU A 140 1.89 -11.72 23.76
C GLU A 140 2.26 -12.09 25.19
N ASN A 141 3.12 -11.31 25.82
CA ASN A 141 3.52 -11.55 27.18
C ASN A 141 2.50 -10.98 28.19
N GLU A 142 2.70 -11.26 29.48
CA GLU A 142 1.82 -10.84 30.59
C GLU A 142 1.61 -9.31 30.68
N ASN A 143 2.43 -8.51 29.99
CA ASN A 143 2.35 -7.05 29.95
C ASN A 143 1.76 -6.53 28.62
N ASP A 144 1.02 -7.33 27.89
CA ASP A 144 0.43 -7.03 26.57
C ASP A 144 1.48 -6.61 25.51
N ARG A 145 2.76 -7.01 25.68
CA ARG A 145 3.82 -6.73 24.72
C ARG A 145 3.95 -7.88 23.73
N ILE A 146 4.13 -7.52 22.47
CA ILE A 146 4.35 -8.49 21.40
C ILE A 146 5.83 -8.89 21.39
N GLU A 147 6.09 -10.16 21.53
CA GLU A 147 7.40 -10.77 21.41
C GLU A 147 7.41 -11.70 20.19
N VAL A 148 8.50 -11.64 19.44
CA VAL A 148 8.71 -12.47 18.25
C VAL A 148 9.97 -13.28 18.48
N PHE A 149 9.88 -14.58 18.25
CA PHE A 149 10.99 -15.50 18.37
C PHE A 149 11.26 -16.11 17.00
N THR A 150 12.51 -16.04 16.55
CA THR A 150 13.01 -16.67 15.34
C THR A 150 13.65 -18.00 15.69
N LYS A 151 13.44 -19.02 14.85
CA LYS A 151 14.01 -20.35 15.03
C LYS A 151 15.09 -20.58 13.99
N HIS A 152 16.25 -21.06 14.47
CA HIS A 152 17.44 -21.35 13.70
C HIS A 152 17.88 -22.79 13.88
N ILE A 153 18.72 -23.31 12.96
CA ILE A 153 19.46 -24.56 13.17
C ILE A 153 20.93 -24.18 13.41
N VAL A 154 21.44 -24.54 14.57
CA VAL A 154 22.84 -24.32 14.97
C VAL A 154 23.45 -25.66 15.37
N ASN A 155 24.46 -26.13 14.63
CA ASN A 155 25.10 -27.44 14.88
C ASN A 155 24.11 -28.60 15.02
N ASP A 156 23.15 -28.67 14.11
CA ASP A 156 22.06 -29.67 14.05
C ASP A 156 21.03 -29.58 15.20
N TYR A 157 21.06 -28.57 16.01
CA TYR A 157 20.07 -28.29 17.06
C TYR A 157 19.21 -27.08 16.71
N GLU A 158 17.93 -27.17 17.05
CA GLU A 158 17.04 -26.02 16.98
C GLU A 158 17.36 -25.04 18.12
N ALA A 159 17.52 -23.78 17.78
CA ALA A 159 17.73 -22.68 18.73
C ALA A 159 16.70 -21.58 18.44
N GLU A 160 16.13 -21.01 19.50
CA GLU A 160 15.28 -19.83 19.39
C GLU A 160 16.02 -18.57 19.85
N LEU A 161 15.82 -17.49 19.10
CA LEU A 161 16.37 -16.19 19.39
C LEU A 161 15.23 -15.17 19.44
N ASN A 162 15.25 -14.27 20.42
CA ASN A 162 14.30 -13.15 20.41
C ASN A 162 14.64 -12.22 19.25
N LEU A 163 13.64 -11.74 18.52
CA LEU A 163 13.84 -10.84 17.38
C LEU A 163 14.65 -9.57 17.76
N PHE A 164 14.59 -9.13 19.01
CA PHE A 164 15.42 -8.01 19.50
C PHE A 164 16.92 -8.30 19.47
N ASP A 165 17.31 -9.56 19.52
CA ASP A 165 18.72 -10.00 19.48
C ASP A 165 19.20 -10.24 18.04
N GLU A 166 18.29 -10.23 17.07
CA GLU A 166 18.59 -10.30 15.65
C GLU A 166 19.28 -9.06 15.10
N SER A 167 19.83 -9.18 13.89
CA SER A 167 20.42 -8.06 13.17
C SER A 167 19.41 -6.94 12.93
N SER A 168 19.87 -5.70 12.75
CA SER A 168 18.99 -4.57 12.42
C SER A 168 18.26 -4.77 11.08
N GLY A 169 18.90 -5.46 10.13
CA GLY A 169 18.28 -5.82 8.84
C GLY A 169 17.17 -6.83 9.01
N THR A 170 17.39 -7.90 9.78
CA THR A 170 16.36 -8.92 10.09
C THR A 170 15.15 -8.28 10.77
N LYS A 171 15.39 -7.41 11.78
CA LYS A 171 14.31 -6.66 12.45
C LYS A 171 13.50 -5.80 11.48
N LYS A 172 14.17 -5.11 10.55
CA LYS A 172 13.49 -4.30 9.51
C LYS A 172 12.65 -5.19 8.60
N LEU A 173 13.18 -6.34 8.17
CA LEU A 173 12.43 -7.29 7.32
C LEU A 173 11.18 -7.81 8.02
N PHE A 174 11.25 -8.19 9.29
CA PHE A 174 10.06 -8.60 10.04
C PHE A 174 9.01 -7.49 10.18
N GLY A 175 9.42 -6.23 10.13
CA GLY A 175 8.52 -5.09 10.04
C GLY A 175 7.89 -4.88 8.66
N LEU A 176 8.58 -5.28 7.57
CA LEU A 176 8.15 -5.10 6.19
C LEU A 176 7.34 -6.28 5.63
N LEU A 177 7.81 -7.50 5.89
CA LEU A 177 7.29 -8.71 5.27
C LEU A 177 5.79 -8.92 5.45
N PRO A 178 5.14 -8.58 6.59
CA PRO A 178 3.69 -8.70 6.72
C PRO A 178 2.92 -7.86 5.70
N PHE A 179 3.39 -6.64 5.41
CA PHE A 179 2.76 -5.75 4.44
C PHE A 179 2.97 -6.25 3.02
N ILE A 180 4.19 -6.69 2.70
CA ILE A 180 4.52 -7.27 1.39
C ILE A 180 3.69 -8.51 1.15
N ALA A 181 3.66 -9.47 2.09
CA ALA A 181 2.90 -10.70 1.96
C ALA A 181 1.39 -10.44 1.81
N LYS A 182 0.82 -9.53 2.62
CA LYS A 182 -0.58 -9.13 2.47
C LYS A 182 -0.86 -8.53 1.09
N SER A 183 0.02 -7.65 0.60
CA SER A 183 -0.15 -7.02 -0.70
C SER A 183 -0.10 -8.02 -1.84
N LEU A 184 0.86 -8.94 -1.82
CA LEU A 184 0.97 -10.02 -2.82
C LEU A 184 -0.24 -10.96 -2.80
N LEU A 185 -0.76 -11.30 -1.62
CA LEU A 185 -1.94 -12.15 -1.48
C LEU A 185 -3.25 -11.47 -1.91
N LYS A 186 -3.36 -10.15 -1.73
CA LYS A 186 -4.57 -9.40 -2.03
C LYS A 186 -4.55 -8.66 -3.38
N GLY A 187 -3.39 -8.49 -4.00
CA GLY A 187 -3.24 -7.68 -5.21
C GLY A 187 -3.35 -6.18 -4.95
N THR A 188 -2.88 -5.69 -3.79
CA THR A 188 -3.00 -4.29 -3.39
C THR A 188 -1.76 -3.48 -3.74
N THR A 189 -1.90 -2.15 -3.81
CA THR A 189 -0.77 -1.23 -3.96
C THR A 189 -0.15 -0.94 -2.60
N LEU A 190 1.12 -1.26 -2.43
CA LEU A 190 1.89 -0.99 -1.21
C LEU A 190 2.78 0.23 -1.41
N VAL A 191 2.66 1.22 -0.52
CA VAL A 191 3.47 2.45 -0.54
C VAL A 191 4.42 2.44 0.64
N ILE A 192 5.72 2.56 0.38
CA ILE A 192 6.78 2.52 1.40
C ILE A 192 7.72 3.71 1.21
N ASP A 193 7.89 4.50 2.25
CA ASP A 193 8.92 5.53 2.28
C ASP A 193 10.25 4.95 2.79
N GLU A 194 11.37 5.31 2.14
CA GLU A 194 12.72 4.83 2.48
C GLU A 194 12.82 3.29 2.62
N LEU A 195 12.40 2.57 1.58
CA LEU A 195 12.43 1.10 1.57
C LEU A 195 13.84 0.54 1.83
N ASP A 196 14.88 1.19 1.31
CA ASP A 196 16.30 0.81 1.43
C ASP A 196 16.88 0.96 2.84
N ALA A 197 16.25 1.75 3.72
CA ALA A 197 16.80 2.03 5.04
C ALA A 197 17.08 0.75 5.84
N LYS A 198 18.36 0.50 6.19
CA LYS A 198 18.84 -0.67 6.96
C LYS A 198 18.67 -2.03 6.27
N ILE A 199 18.38 -2.08 4.97
CA ILE A 199 18.27 -3.32 4.21
C ILE A 199 19.51 -3.46 3.32
N HIS A 200 20.10 -4.66 3.30
CA HIS A 200 21.22 -4.94 2.40
C HIS A 200 20.75 -4.88 0.93
N PRO A 201 21.51 -4.29 0.00
CA PRO A 201 21.10 -4.13 -1.40
C PRO A 201 20.61 -5.41 -2.09
N VAL A 202 21.20 -6.57 -1.78
CA VAL A 202 20.77 -7.86 -2.33
C VAL A 202 19.34 -8.21 -1.88
N LEU A 203 19.02 -7.98 -0.59
CA LEU A 203 17.68 -8.22 -0.06
C LEU A 203 16.67 -7.18 -0.59
N LEU A 204 17.09 -5.92 -0.72
CA LEU A 204 16.27 -4.88 -1.34
C LEU A 204 15.90 -5.27 -2.78
N ARG A 205 16.89 -5.70 -3.58
CA ARG A 205 16.67 -6.19 -4.94
C ARG A 205 15.67 -7.36 -4.97
N TYR A 206 15.82 -8.33 -4.08
CA TYR A 206 14.90 -9.47 -3.97
C TYR A 206 13.45 -8.99 -3.71
N LEU A 207 13.25 -8.09 -2.74
CA LEU A 207 11.93 -7.54 -2.42
C LEU A 207 11.28 -6.84 -3.60
N ILE A 208 12.04 -5.99 -4.31
CA ILE A 208 11.55 -5.27 -5.49
C ILE A 208 11.17 -6.25 -6.60
N MET A 209 12.07 -7.18 -6.92
CA MET A 209 11.84 -8.14 -8.00
C MET A 209 10.67 -9.09 -7.72
N THR A 210 10.33 -9.34 -6.45
CA THR A 210 9.16 -10.14 -6.08
C THR A 210 7.85 -9.56 -6.64
N PHE A 211 7.74 -8.23 -6.74
CA PHE A 211 6.56 -7.59 -7.33
C PHE A 211 6.51 -7.67 -8.87
N SER A 212 7.66 -7.81 -9.52
CA SER A 212 7.76 -7.97 -10.97
C SER A 212 7.68 -9.44 -11.42
N ASP A 213 7.83 -10.39 -10.50
CA ASP A 213 7.77 -11.83 -10.76
C ASP A 213 6.32 -12.31 -10.85
N MET A 214 5.88 -12.73 -12.03
CA MET A 214 4.50 -13.20 -12.29
C MET A 214 4.14 -14.48 -11.52
N GLU A 215 5.10 -15.31 -11.15
CA GLU A 215 4.86 -16.53 -10.38
C GLU A 215 4.63 -16.22 -8.89
N LYS A 216 5.26 -15.17 -8.37
CA LYS A 216 5.12 -14.70 -6.99
C LYS A 216 3.96 -13.72 -6.84
N ASN A 217 3.82 -12.81 -7.77
CA ASN A 217 2.81 -11.75 -7.78
C ASN A 217 1.59 -12.10 -8.66
N LYS A 218 0.92 -13.18 -8.33
CA LYS A 218 -0.24 -13.70 -9.12
C LYS A 218 -1.45 -12.77 -9.10
N ASN A 219 -1.58 -11.93 -8.09
CA ASN A 219 -2.74 -11.06 -7.92
C ASN A 219 -2.48 -9.61 -8.40
N GLY A 220 -1.31 -9.34 -9.00
CA GLY A 220 -0.99 -8.03 -9.57
C GLY A 220 -0.80 -6.91 -8.52
N ALA A 221 -0.22 -7.25 -7.37
CA ALA A 221 0.17 -6.24 -6.37
C ALA A 221 1.17 -5.24 -6.97
N GLN A 222 1.13 -4.00 -6.50
CA GLN A 222 2.03 -2.94 -6.94
C GLN A 222 2.85 -2.43 -5.77
N LEU A 223 4.12 -2.07 -6.02
CA LEU A 223 5.01 -1.45 -5.05
C LEU A 223 5.37 -0.04 -5.51
N ILE A 224 5.05 0.95 -4.69
CA ILE A 224 5.50 2.34 -4.85
C ILE A 224 6.41 2.65 -3.67
N PHE A 225 7.62 3.09 -3.93
CA PHE A 225 8.55 3.37 -2.83
C PHE A 225 9.50 4.51 -3.14
N THR A 226 10.01 5.14 -2.08
CA THR A 226 11.17 6.03 -2.18
C THR A 226 12.43 5.29 -1.75
N SER A 227 13.57 5.66 -2.34
CA SER A 227 14.87 5.09 -2.00
C SER A 227 16.00 6.09 -2.28
N HIS A 228 17.05 6.00 -1.48
CA HIS A 228 18.33 6.66 -1.70
C HIS A 228 19.38 5.71 -2.31
N ASP A 229 19.06 4.41 -2.44
CA ASP A 229 19.96 3.41 -2.99
C ASP A 229 20.00 3.48 -4.53
N LEU A 230 21.21 3.70 -5.06
CA LEU A 230 21.45 3.68 -6.50
C LEU A 230 21.92 2.31 -7.01
N SER A 231 22.30 1.39 -6.13
CA SER A 231 22.86 0.09 -6.52
C SER A 231 21.83 -0.83 -7.18
N THR A 232 20.55 -0.68 -6.83
CA THR A 232 19.45 -1.43 -7.46
C THR A 232 18.94 -0.77 -8.74
N MET A 233 19.37 0.48 -9.06
CA MET A 233 18.87 1.25 -10.19
C MET A 233 19.55 0.81 -11.49
N ASN A 234 19.08 -0.30 -12.06
CA ASN A 234 19.56 -0.82 -13.33
C ASN A 234 18.43 -1.44 -14.16
N SER A 235 18.69 -1.71 -15.45
CA SER A 235 17.68 -2.21 -16.39
C SER A 235 17.25 -3.66 -16.16
N GLU A 236 17.91 -4.40 -15.27
CA GLU A 236 17.50 -5.76 -14.89
C GLU A 236 16.42 -5.73 -13.80
N VAL A 237 16.34 -4.63 -13.05
CA VAL A 237 15.40 -4.45 -11.93
C VAL A 237 14.24 -3.58 -12.35
N PHE A 238 14.50 -2.50 -13.09
CA PHE A 238 13.48 -1.50 -13.45
C PHE A 238 13.45 -1.20 -14.94
N ARG A 239 12.26 -0.92 -15.45
CA ARG A 239 12.07 -0.20 -16.70
C ARG A 239 12.31 1.29 -16.49
N ARG A 240 12.61 2.03 -17.56
CA ARG A 240 12.86 3.48 -17.47
C ARG A 240 11.64 4.28 -16.99
N ASP A 241 10.44 3.82 -17.33
CA ASP A 241 9.16 4.43 -16.95
C ASP A 241 8.75 4.17 -15.49
N GLU A 242 9.47 3.32 -14.79
CA GLU A 242 9.25 3.01 -13.37
C GLU A 242 10.09 3.89 -12.43
N ILE A 243 11.08 4.64 -12.97
CA ILE A 243 12.01 5.44 -12.17
C ILE A 243 11.70 6.93 -12.31
N TRP A 244 11.48 7.57 -11.18
CA TRP A 244 11.21 8.99 -11.08
C TRP A 244 12.23 9.69 -10.19
N PHE A 245 12.76 10.82 -10.63
CA PHE A 245 13.74 11.59 -9.87
C PHE A 245 13.09 12.83 -9.28
N VAL A 246 13.20 12.98 -7.96
CA VAL A 246 12.75 14.19 -7.27
C VAL A 246 13.91 15.14 -7.07
N ALA A 247 13.83 16.33 -7.65
CA ALA A 247 14.86 17.37 -7.49
C ALA A 247 14.34 18.53 -6.65
N LYS A 248 15.20 19.06 -5.78
CA LYS A 248 14.90 20.28 -5.01
C LYS A 248 15.25 21.51 -5.85
N GLY A 249 14.25 22.31 -6.18
CA GLY A 249 14.42 23.57 -6.91
C GLY A 249 15.01 24.70 -6.05
N GLN A 250 15.47 25.76 -6.68
CA GLN A 250 16.10 26.92 -6.00
C GLN A 250 15.20 27.62 -4.96
N ARG A 251 13.88 27.48 -5.06
CA ARG A 251 12.89 28.04 -4.12
C ARG A 251 12.38 27.00 -3.11
N GLN A 252 13.15 25.96 -2.85
CA GLN A 252 12.79 24.82 -1.97
C GLN A 252 11.52 24.04 -2.40
N ASN A 253 11.04 24.23 -3.61
CA ASN A 253 10.00 23.40 -4.19
C ASN A 253 10.60 22.11 -4.73
N SER A 254 9.91 21.00 -4.55
CA SER A 254 10.25 19.72 -5.19
C SER A 254 9.70 19.69 -6.61
N LYS A 255 10.45 19.10 -7.53
CA LYS A 255 10.04 18.80 -8.91
C LYS A 255 10.25 17.32 -9.16
N LEU A 256 9.30 16.71 -9.83
CA LEU A 256 9.33 15.35 -10.34
C LEU A 256 9.75 15.36 -11.80
#